data_839cd1906b6cb142a28d939381583bdb
#
_entry.id   839cd1906b6cb142a28d939381583bdb
#
_cell.length_a   1.000
_cell.length_b   1.000
_cell.length_c   1.000
_cell.angle_alpha   90.00
_cell.angle_beta   90.00
_cell.angle_gamma   90.00
#
_symmetry.space_group_name_H-M   'P 1'
#
loop_
_entity.id
_entity.type
_entity.pdbx_description
1 polymer ?
#
loop_
_entity_poly.entity_id
_entity_poly.type
_entity_poly.pdbx_seq_one_letter_code
_entity_poly.pdbx_strand_id
1 'polypeptide(L)'
;MGLFDDLKRFVRDRVAPRPSDQWPFIRGDYVVVDPTAPVVVTTGTDTRLARELAALKPTGLCMSSPLRGDADDLVDFVDTMAANLSVQGLICAGTEHERQPLGKALEQLCRGDEPTADTAGSLAKTVIAKAESAHLGACRKRIKTLDMLGCVDAAKLAAAVNDLAAEAKNPNPGFLAPREDAAGVERLIVPRNVSLDTRPDKTGDFNIRLEGQSIIVEHLNHKDHLLRVIEGKTARDLCLMLIRNGWVSRLDHAAYLGRELARAEAALIAGRSFTQDSAVTEITRAPNGASR
;
A
#
# COMPACT_ATOMS: atom_id res chain seq x y z
N MET A 1 -15.36 -6.57 43.10
CA MET A 1 -14.40 -6.45 41.98
C MET A 1 -13.59 -7.73 42.00
N GLY A 2 -13.86 -8.64 41.09
CA GLY A 2 -13.47 -10.04 41.25
C GLY A 2 -12.25 -10.40 40.39
N LEU A 3 -11.51 -11.40 40.85
CA LEU A 3 -10.33 -12.01 40.18
C LEU A 3 -10.54 -12.28 38.67
N PHE A 4 -11.78 -12.50 38.26
CA PHE A 4 -12.20 -12.65 36.85
C PHE A 4 -12.14 -11.35 36.03
N ASP A 5 -12.37 -10.22 36.65
CA ASP A 5 -12.29 -8.91 35.95
C ASP A 5 -10.85 -8.48 35.77
N ASP A 6 -9.99 -8.79 36.75
CA ASP A 6 -8.55 -8.56 36.67
C ASP A 6 -7.90 -9.49 35.64
N LEU A 7 -8.35 -10.76 35.53
CA LEU A 7 -7.88 -11.69 34.53
C LEU A 7 -8.31 -11.29 33.11
N LYS A 8 -9.55 -10.84 32.94
CA LYS A 8 -10.03 -10.30 31.65
C LYS A 8 -9.28 -9.06 31.24
N ARG A 9 -8.98 -8.16 32.18
CA ARG A 9 -8.17 -6.96 31.96
C ARG A 9 -6.74 -7.32 31.58
N PHE A 10 -6.14 -8.26 32.30
CA PHE A 10 -4.78 -8.77 32.04
C PHE A 10 -4.66 -9.46 30.67
N VAL A 11 -5.66 -10.26 30.27
CA VAL A 11 -5.70 -10.92 28.97
C VAL A 11 -5.94 -9.89 27.87
N ARG A 12 -6.86 -8.92 28.07
CA ARG A 12 -7.13 -7.86 27.11
C ARG A 12 -5.91 -6.97 26.87
N ASP A 13 -5.19 -6.60 27.94
CA ASP A 13 -4.03 -5.71 27.86
C ASP A 13 -2.77 -6.43 27.29
N ARG A 14 -2.76 -7.79 27.26
CA ARG A 14 -1.69 -8.57 26.64
C ARG A 14 -2.01 -9.18 25.28
N VAL A 15 -3.28 -9.33 24.94
CA VAL A 15 -3.75 -9.96 23.70
C VAL A 15 -4.31 -8.92 22.72
N ALA A 16 -4.77 -7.76 23.20
CA ALA A 16 -5.12 -6.67 22.30
C ALA A 16 -3.83 -6.16 21.62
N PRO A 17 -3.74 -6.16 20.29
CA PRO A 17 -2.60 -5.60 19.59
C PRO A 17 -2.41 -4.16 20.05
N ARG A 18 -1.16 -3.80 20.40
CA ARG A 18 -0.85 -2.41 20.73
C ARG A 18 -1.13 -1.55 19.50
N PRO A 19 -1.57 -0.29 19.63
CA PRO A 19 -1.76 0.59 18.48
C PRO A 19 -0.52 0.66 17.56
N SER A 20 0.70 0.53 18.13
CA SER A 20 1.95 0.42 17.38
C SER A 20 2.02 -0.79 16.46
N ASP A 21 1.36 -1.90 16.82
CA ASP A 21 1.40 -3.14 16.05
C ASP A 21 0.47 -3.10 14.83
N GLN A 22 -0.42 -2.12 14.79
CA GLN A 22 -1.38 -1.88 13.71
C GLN A 22 -0.95 -0.78 12.76
N TRP A 23 0.03 0.06 13.15
CA TRP A 23 0.54 1.10 12.27
C TRP A 23 1.58 0.52 11.28
N PRO A 24 1.59 0.92 10.02
CA PRO A 24 0.71 1.93 9.38
C PRO A 24 -0.70 1.41 9.12
N PHE A 25 -1.71 2.25 9.42
CA PHE A 25 -3.13 1.90 9.27
C PHE A 25 -3.55 1.76 7.80
N ILE A 26 -2.92 2.53 6.93
CA ILE A 26 -3.08 2.42 5.48
C ILE A 26 -1.94 1.53 4.97
N ARG A 27 -2.29 0.45 4.29
CA ARG A 27 -1.29 -0.47 3.74
C ARG A 27 -0.65 0.11 2.49
N GLY A 28 0.67 -0.01 2.39
CA GLY A 28 1.47 0.44 1.25
C GLY A 28 2.80 -0.30 1.18
N ASP A 29 3.68 0.12 0.27
CA ASP A 29 5.03 -0.43 0.09
C ASP A 29 6.01 0.04 1.22
N TYR A 30 5.51 0.18 2.45
CA TYR A 30 6.28 0.64 3.60
C TYR A 30 7.15 -0.46 4.16
N VAL A 31 8.40 -0.12 4.51
CA VAL A 31 9.29 -0.96 5.30
C VAL A 31 9.39 -0.33 6.69
N VAL A 32 8.59 -0.81 7.62
CA VAL A 32 8.59 -0.35 9.02
C VAL A 32 9.77 -0.98 9.74
N VAL A 33 10.57 -0.15 10.43
CA VAL A 33 11.73 -0.58 11.23
C VAL A 33 11.42 -0.48 12.72
N ASP A 34 11.07 0.71 13.18
CA ASP A 34 10.61 0.97 14.55
C ASP A 34 9.50 2.01 14.53
N PRO A 35 8.23 1.62 14.75
CA PRO A 35 7.10 2.54 14.72
C PRO A 35 7.16 3.64 15.78
N THR A 36 8.05 3.54 16.78
CA THR A 36 8.24 4.56 17.82
C THR A 36 9.35 5.55 17.48
N ALA A 37 10.15 5.28 16.46
CA ALA A 37 11.24 6.14 16.04
C ALA A 37 10.74 7.40 15.30
N PRO A 38 11.50 8.52 15.36
CA PRO A 38 10.98 9.82 14.93
C PRO A 38 11.13 10.14 13.44
N VAL A 39 11.86 9.36 12.64
CA VAL A 39 12.19 9.74 11.26
C VAL A 39 11.59 8.79 10.24
N VAL A 40 10.93 9.37 9.24
CA VAL A 40 10.43 8.67 8.05
C VAL A 40 11.29 9.09 6.85
N VAL A 41 11.60 8.13 5.97
CA VAL A 41 12.36 8.38 4.75
C VAL A 41 11.55 7.96 3.53
N THR A 42 11.42 8.86 2.56
CA THR A 42 10.95 8.49 1.22
C THR A 42 12.14 8.30 0.30
N THR A 43 12.07 7.30 -0.57
CA THR A 43 13.16 6.95 -1.49
C THR A 43 12.79 7.18 -2.96
N GLY A 44 11.84 8.09 -3.22
CA GLY A 44 11.33 8.34 -4.56
C GLY A 44 10.80 7.03 -5.19
N THR A 45 11.20 6.74 -6.41
CA THR A 45 10.77 5.50 -7.09
C THR A 45 11.60 4.25 -6.70
N ASP A 46 12.61 4.40 -5.85
CA ASP A 46 13.59 3.35 -5.57
C ASP A 46 13.21 2.46 -4.37
N THR A 47 12.56 1.32 -4.67
CA THR A 47 12.21 0.29 -3.67
C THR A 47 13.42 -0.41 -3.08
N ARG A 48 14.49 -0.55 -3.86
CA ARG A 48 15.71 -1.22 -3.40
C ARG A 48 16.36 -0.38 -2.31
N LEU A 49 16.48 0.93 -2.54
CA LEU A 49 17.04 1.86 -1.55
C LEU A 49 16.27 1.86 -0.25
N ALA A 50 14.91 1.80 -0.31
CA ALA A 50 14.07 1.71 0.88
C ALA A 50 14.39 0.46 1.72
N ARG A 51 14.57 -0.69 1.06
CA ARG A 51 14.92 -1.96 1.72
C ARG A 51 16.35 -1.97 2.26
N GLU A 52 17.30 -1.44 1.51
CA GLU A 52 18.70 -1.33 1.91
C GLU A 52 18.84 -0.44 3.16
N LEU A 53 18.18 0.72 3.17
CA LEU A 53 18.15 1.61 4.32
C LEU A 53 17.54 0.92 5.55
N ALA A 54 16.40 0.27 5.38
CA ALA A 54 15.74 -0.47 6.48
C ALA A 54 16.62 -1.61 7.02
N ALA A 55 17.38 -2.29 6.15
CA ALA A 55 18.30 -3.38 6.56
C ALA A 55 19.45 -2.88 7.44
N LEU A 56 19.88 -1.62 7.28
CA LEU A 56 20.89 -0.98 8.14
C LEU A 56 20.35 -0.67 9.55
N LYS A 57 19.04 -0.66 9.75
CA LYS A 57 18.35 -0.41 11.03
C LYS A 57 18.87 0.85 11.75
N PRO A 58 18.89 2.04 11.12
CA PRO A 58 19.28 3.26 11.83
C PRO A 58 18.37 3.48 13.03
N THR A 59 18.94 3.87 14.16
CA THR A 59 18.21 3.96 15.45
C THR A 59 17.01 4.92 15.40
N GLY A 60 17.08 5.95 14.55
CA GLY A 60 16.00 6.93 14.39
C GLY A 60 14.97 6.60 13.31
N LEU A 61 15.09 5.49 12.59
CA LEU A 61 14.24 5.17 11.45
C LEU A 61 12.91 4.54 11.87
N CYS A 62 11.83 5.27 11.67
CA CYS A 62 10.47 4.75 11.82
C CYS A 62 10.11 3.82 10.66
N MET A 63 10.15 4.35 9.45
CA MET A 63 9.91 3.60 8.24
C MET A 63 10.63 4.21 7.03
N SER A 64 10.89 3.38 6.03
CA SER A 64 11.28 3.81 4.70
C SER A 64 10.25 3.38 3.67
N SER A 65 10.03 4.22 2.65
CA SER A 65 8.99 3.97 1.65
C SER A 65 9.38 4.51 0.29
N PRO A 66 9.23 3.73 -0.79
CA PRO A 66 9.17 4.32 -2.10
C PRO A 66 7.86 5.11 -2.24
N LEU A 67 7.89 6.22 -2.96
CA LEU A 67 6.70 6.95 -3.41
C LEU A 67 6.50 6.66 -4.89
N ARG A 68 5.49 5.85 -5.18
CA ARG A 68 5.13 5.50 -6.54
C ARG A 68 3.63 5.69 -6.70
N GLY A 69 3.22 6.15 -7.84
CA GLY A 69 1.82 6.32 -8.12
C GLY A 69 1.43 7.78 -8.33
N ASP A 70 0.36 8.21 -7.71
CA ASP A 70 -0.25 9.51 -7.96
C ASP A 70 -0.47 10.36 -6.68
N ALA A 71 -1.30 11.37 -6.80
CA ALA A 71 -1.62 12.24 -5.67
C ALA A 71 -2.38 11.51 -4.54
N ASP A 72 -3.10 10.42 -4.85
CA ASP A 72 -3.83 9.66 -3.83
C ASP A 72 -2.86 8.86 -2.96
N ASP A 73 -1.80 8.27 -3.53
CA ASP A 73 -0.73 7.63 -2.75
C ASP A 73 -0.03 8.62 -1.83
N LEU A 74 0.11 9.87 -2.28
CA LEU A 74 0.71 10.93 -1.46
C LEU A 74 -0.20 11.35 -0.32
N VAL A 75 -1.53 11.37 -0.51
CA VAL A 75 -2.52 11.57 0.56
C VAL A 75 -2.40 10.47 1.60
N ASP A 76 -2.41 9.20 1.16
CA ASP A 76 -2.27 8.03 2.03
C ASP A 76 -0.98 8.07 2.86
N PHE A 77 0.11 8.52 2.25
CA PHE A 77 1.39 8.68 2.93
C PHE A 77 1.37 9.80 3.99
N VAL A 78 0.77 10.95 3.67
CA VAL A 78 0.58 12.07 4.61
C VAL A 78 -0.26 11.62 5.80
N ASP A 79 -1.37 10.93 5.55
CA ASP A 79 -2.27 10.43 6.59
C ASP A 79 -1.57 9.39 7.48
N THR A 80 -0.76 8.51 6.88
CA THR A 80 0.06 7.55 7.61
C THR A 80 1.06 8.23 8.55
N MET A 81 1.76 9.27 8.08
CA MET A 81 2.69 10.05 8.92
C MET A 81 1.96 10.85 10.00
N ALA A 82 0.82 11.46 9.66
CA ALA A 82 0.04 12.26 10.58
C ALA A 82 -0.47 11.43 11.76
N ALA A 83 -0.89 10.21 11.48
CA ALA A 83 -1.40 9.26 12.47
C ALA A 83 -0.35 8.81 13.49
N ASN A 84 0.93 8.83 13.15
CA ASN A 84 2.00 8.47 14.08
C ASN A 84 2.59 9.71 14.75
N LEU A 85 2.25 9.91 16.03
CA LEU A 85 2.69 11.08 16.79
C LEU A 85 4.20 11.10 17.12
N SER A 86 4.89 9.95 16.97
CA SER A 86 6.34 9.87 17.14
C SER A 86 7.09 10.51 15.97
N VAL A 87 6.50 10.54 14.77
CA VAL A 87 7.16 11.06 13.56
C VAL A 87 7.35 12.56 13.67
N GLN A 88 8.60 13.02 13.69
CA GLN A 88 9.01 14.42 13.78
C GLN A 88 9.97 14.83 12.66
N GLY A 89 10.48 13.87 11.89
CA GLY A 89 11.39 14.09 10.77
C GLY A 89 10.96 13.39 9.51
N LEU A 90 11.13 14.04 8.38
CA LEU A 90 10.92 13.48 7.04
C LEU A 90 12.16 13.76 6.19
N ILE A 91 12.74 12.71 5.62
CA ILE A 91 13.79 12.82 4.61
C ILE A 91 13.22 12.45 3.25
N CYS A 92 13.27 13.36 2.29
CA CYS A 92 12.93 13.10 0.90
C CYS A 92 14.22 12.75 0.14
N ALA A 93 14.37 11.50 -0.29
CA ALA A 93 15.58 10.98 -0.92
C ALA A 93 15.26 10.12 -2.17
N GLY A 94 16.30 9.57 -2.79
CA GLY A 94 16.17 8.70 -3.95
C GLY A 94 15.90 9.44 -5.25
N THR A 95 15.63 8.67 -6.30
CA THR A 95 15.37 9.20 -7.63
C THR A 95 13.88 9.48 -7.81
N GLU A 96 13.55 10.64 -8.34
CA GLU A 96 12.18 11.00 -8.69
C GLU A 96 11.92 10.82 -10.18
N HIS A 97 10.64 10.61 -10.49
CA HIS A 97 10.18 10.65 -11.87
C HIS A 97 9.90 12.10 -12.27
N GLU A 98 10.51 12.60 -13.35
CA GLU A 98 10.39 14.01 -13.79
C GLU A 98 8.92 14.48 -13.95
N ARG A 99 8.04 13.59 -14.40
CA ARG A 99 6.60 13.88 -14.59
C ARG A 99 5.77 13.75 -13.33
N GLN A 100 6.34 13.17 -12.26
CA GLN A 100 5.65 12.94 -10.98
C GLN A 100 6.64 13.10 -9.83
N PRO A 101 7.05 14.33 -9.51
CA PRO A 101 8.01 14.63 -8.45
C PRO A 101 7.30 14.60 -7.08
N LEU A 102 6.95 13.39 -6.61
CA LEU A 102 6.17 13.17 -5.39
C LEU A 102 6.92 13.59 -4.13
N GLY A 103 8.23 13.32 -4.04
CA GLY A 103 9.05 13.72 -2.89
C GLY A 103 9.15 15.24 -2.77
N LYS A 104 9.32 15.94 -3.89
CA LYS A 104 9.34 17.40 -3.91
C LYS A 104 7.98 18.00 -3.55
N ALA A 105 6.89 17.40 -4.02
CA ALA A 105 5.54 17.80 -3.65
C ALA A 105 5.29 17.57 -2.14
N LEU A 106 5.71 16.44 -1.60
CA LEU A 106 5.61 16.11 -0.19
C LEU A 106 6.40 17.09 0.70
N GLU A 107 7.60 17.45 0.27
CA GLU A 107 8.43 18.43 0.96
C GLU A 107 7.71 19.78 1.06
N GLN A 108 7.17 20.31 -0.04
CA GLN A 108 6.38 21.53 -0.06
C GLN A 108 5.16 21.44 0.88
N LEU A 109 4.46 20.33 0.85
CA LEU A 109 3.29 20.08 1.70
C LEU A 109 3.64 20.14 3.19
N CYS A 110 4.71 19.49 3.60
CA CYS A 110 5.13 19.43 5.00
C CYS A 110 5.76 20.73 5.50
N ARG A 111 6.46 21.48 4.65
CA ARG A 111 6.95 22.83 4.97
C ARG A 111 5.83 23.86 5.09
N GLY A 112 4.72 23.61 4.43
CA GLY A 112 3.62 24.56 4.36
C GLY A 112 3.86 25.71 3.37
N ASP A 113 4.80 25.51 2.45
CA ASP A 113 5.10 26.47 1.40
C ASP A 113 3.92 26.59 0.41
N GLU A 114 3.78 27.76 -0.21
CA GLU A 114 2.85 27.95 -1.32
C GLU A 114 3.24 27.01 -2.47
N PRO A 115 2.29 26.20 -3.01
CA PRO A 115 2.58 25.31 -4.11
C PRO A 115 3.11 26.06 -5.33
N THR A 116 4.27 25.63 -5.82
CA THR A 116 4.92 26.22 -7.00
C THR A 116 4.09 26.07 -8.27
N ALA A 117 4.45 26.76 -9.35
CA ALA A 117 3.74 26.69 -10.64
C ALA A 117 4.16 25.46 -11.49
N ASP A 118 5.07 24.63 -10.98
CA ASP A 118 5.55 23.44 -11.64
C ASP A 118 4.68 22.17 -11.35
N THR A 119 5.12 21.03 -11.86
CA THR A 119 4.44 19.75 -11.67
C THR A 119 4.34 19.33 -10.19
N ALA A 120 5.38 19.62 -9.39
CA ALA A 120 5.36 19.34 -7.95
C ALA A 120 4.28 20.15 -7.23
N GLY A 121 4.18 21.43 -7.55
CA GLY A 121 3.14 22.30 -6.98
C GLY A 121 1.73 21.93 -7.45
N SER A 122 1.57 21.43 -8.67
CA SER A 122 0.29 20.91 -9.15
C SER A 122 -0.15 19.68 -8.35
N LEU A 123 0.77 18.75 -8.08
CA LEU A 123 0.53 17.60 -7.21
C LEU A 123 0.21 18.03 -5.78
N ALA A 124 0.99 18.98 -5.22
CA ALA A 124 0.75 19.50 -3.88
C ALA A 124 -0.66 20.14 -3.75
N LYS A 125 -1.11 20.91 -4.73
CA LYS A 125 -2.48 21.47 -4.76
C LYS A 125 -3.54 20.38 -4.77
N THR A 126 -3.33 19.32 -5.54
CA THR A 126 -4.25 18.18 -5.59
C THR A 126 -4.34 17.48 -4.23
N VAL A 127 -3.21 17.29 -3.55
CA VAL A 127 -3.17 16.69 -2.21
C VAL A 127 -3.84 17.60 -1.18
N ILE A 128 -3.59 18.91 -1.21
CA ILE A 128 -4.25 19.88 -0.31
C ILE A 128 -5.78 19.81 -0.45
N ALA A 129 -6.27 19.62 -1.67
CA ALA A 129 -7.72 19.53 -1.93
C ALA A 129 -8.33 18.20 -1.43
N LYS A 130 -7.55 17.14 -1.32
CA LYS A 130 -8.01 15.77 -0.97
C LYS A 130 -7.72 15.36 0.48
N ALA A 131 -6.59 15.78 1.02
CA ALA A 131 -6.16 15.42 2.37
C ALA A 131 -6.97 16.17 3.44
N GLU A 132 -7.15 15.54 4.59
CA GLU A 132 -7.76 16.22 5.73
C GLU A 132 -6.86 17.39 6.18
N SER A 133 -7.44 18.58 6.27
CA SER A 133 -6.73 19.80 6.68
C SER A 133 -6.06 19.65 8.07
N ALA A 134 -6.65 18.84 8.96
CA ALA A 134 -6.09 18.52 10.27
C ALA A 134 -4.79 17.71 10.17
N HIS A 135 -4.71 16.73 9.27
CA HIS A 135 -3.51 15.90 9.05
C HIS A 135 -2.37 16.72 8.46
N LEU A 136 -2.64 17.51 7.41
CA LEU A 136 -1.65 18.44 6.86
C LEU A 136 -1.17 19.45 7.90
N GLY A 137 -2.10 20.02 8.68
CA GLY A 137 -1.76 20.94 9.75
C GLY A 137 -0.90 20.31 10.84
N ALA A 138 -1.15 19.04 11.18
CA ALA A 138 -0.34 18.28 12.14
C ALA A 138 1.07 18.01 11.60
N CYS A 139 1.20 17.62 10.30
CA CYS A 139 2.49 17.42 9.65
C CYS A 139 3.31 18.72 9.65
N ARG A 140 2.73 19.83 9.19
CA ARG A 140 3.41 21.15 9.11
C ARG A 140 3.93 21.66 10.46
N LYS A 141 3.22 21.38 11.54
CA LYS A 141 3.61 21.82 12.89
C LYS A 141 4.69 20.97 13.53
N ARG A 142 4.76 19.69 13.16
CA ARG A 142 5.55 18.69 13.88
C ARG A 142 6.75 18.19 13.08
N ILE A 143 6.62 18.07 11.76
CA ILE A 143 7.60 17.38 10.93
C ILE A 143 8.60 18.36 10.35
N LYS A 144 9.89 18.15 10.71
CA LYS A 144 11.02 18.82 10.07
C LYS A 144 11.39 18.05 8.79
N THR A 145 11.46 18.73 7.66
CA THR A 145 11.83 18.12 6.38
C THR A 145 13.31 18.32 6.08
N LEU A 146 13.94 17.28 5.51
CA LEU A 146 15.30 17.33 4.99
C LEU A 146 15.26 16.86 3.52
N ASP A 147 15.69 17.76 2.61
CA ASP A 147 15.85 17.45 1.20
C ASP A 147 17.17 16.72 0.95
N MET A 148 17.07 15.49 0.48
CA MET A 148 18.17 14.66 -0.01
C MET A 148 17.79 14.01 -1.35
N LEU A 149 16.94 14.67 -2.15
CA LEU A 149 16.54 14.17 -3.47
C LEU A 149 17.80 13.94 -4.34
N GLY A 150 17.80 12.81 -5.05
CA GLY A 150 18.95 12.32 -5.80
C GLY A 150 19.97 11.52 -4.99
N CYS A 151 19.88 11.49 -3.65
CA CYS A 151 20.73 10.63 -2.84
C CYS A 151 20.22 9.18 -2.90
N VAL A 152 21.07 8.28 -3.40
CA VAL A 152 20.81 6.84 -3.52
C VAL A 152 21.76 6.00 -2.65
N ASP A 153 22.46 6.62 -1.72
CA ASP A 153 23.41 5.99 -0.80
C ASP A 153 22.72 5.72 0.55
N ALA A 154 22.42 4.46 0.82
CA ALA A 154 21.75 4.04 2.05
C ALA A 154 22.55 4.38 3.32
N ALA A 155 23.89 4.37 3.29
CA ALA A 155 24.72 4.69 4.45
C ALA A 155 24.66 6.19 4.79
N LYS A 156 24.69 7.05 3.77
CA LYS A 156 24.48 8.50 3.96
C LYS A 156 23.10 8.81 4.50
N LEU A 157 22.07 8.11 3.99
CA LEU A 157 20.71 8.25 4.50
C LEU A 157 20.61 7.79 5.95
N ALA A 158 21.25 6.68 6.30
CA ALA A 158 21.27 6.20 7.70
C ALA A 158 21.92 7.21 8.65
N ALA A 159 23.00 7.85 8.25
CA ALA A 159 23.64 8.92 9.03
C ALA A 159 22.67 10.11 9.19
N ALA A 160 22.07 10.60 8.10
CA ALA A 160 21.10 11.69 8.13
C ALA A 160 19.85 11.37 9.00
N VAL A 161 19.40 10.12 8.99
CA VAL A 161 18.31 9.65 9.87
C VAL A 161 18.71 9.80 11.34
N ASN A 162 19.91 9.36 11.72
CA ASN A 162 20.37 9.43 13.11
C ASN A 162 20.57 10.89 13.53
N ASP A 163 21.11 11.73 12.66
CA ASP A 163 21.30 13.17 12.93
C ASP A 163 19.95 13.88 13.13
N LEU A 164 18.99 13.64 12.24
CA LEU A 164 17.66 14.22 12.36
C LEU A 164 16.90 13.70 13.59
N ALA A 165 17.08 12.43 13.93
CA ALA A 165 16.49 11.82 15.12
C ALA A 165 17.04 12.40 16.42
N ALA A 166 18.33 12.79 16.45
CA ALA A 166 18.94 13.44 17.61
C ALA A 166 18.35 14.84 17.90
N GLU A 167 17.77 15.48 16.90
CA GLU A 167 17.07 16.76 17.06
C GLU A 167 15.62 16.62 17.53
N ALA A 168 15.05 15.40 17.46
CA ALA A 168 13.67 15.16 17.84
C ALA A 168 13.44 15.43 19.34
N LYS A 169 12.47 16.27 19.63
CA LYS A 169 12.13 16.65 20.99
C LYS A 169 11.03 15.72 21.51
N ASN A 170 11.36 14.90 22.52
CA ASN A 170 10.40 14.03 23.22
C ASN A 170 9.48 13.23 22.25
N PRO A 171 9.91 12.08 21.76
CA PRO A 171 9.02 11.24 20.99
C PRO A 171 7.81 10.90 21.88
N ASN A 172 6.65 11.40 21.54
CA ASN A 172 5.40 10.97 22.17
C ASN A 172 4.98 9.66 21.46
N PRO A 173 5.19 8.48 22.04
CA PRO A 173 4.80 7.24 21.43
C PRO A 173 3.28 7.11 21.46
N GLY A 174 2.63 7.79 20.55
CA GLY A 174 1.19 7.78 20.42
C GLY A 174 0.79 7.60 18.96
N PHE A 175 -0.33 6.95 18.77
CA PHE A 175 -0.94 6.80 17.47
C PHE A 175 -2.34 7.40 17.54
N LEU A 176 -2.68 8.24 16.57
CA LEU A 176 -4.07 8.60 16.36
C LEU A 176 -4.77 7.35 15.83
N ALA A 177 -5.72 6.84 16.59
CA ALA A 177 -6.53 5.73 16.12
C ALA A 177 -7.21 6.09 14.79
N PRO A 178 -7.32 5.14 13.86
CA PRO A 178 -8.20 5.35 12.71
C PRO A 178 -9.58 5.73 13.24
N ARG A 179 -10.26 6.62 12.54
CA ARG A 179 -11.62 7.04 12.91
C ARG A 179 -12.49 5.80 13.05
N GLU A 180 -12.87 5.45 14.27
CA GLU A 180 -13.89 4.45 14.50
C GLU A 180 -15.20 5.01 13.93
N ASP A 181 -15.71 4.40 12.88
CA ASP A 181 -17.12 4.61 12.52
C ASP A 181 -17.97 4.21 13.73
N ALA A 182 -19.06 4.93 13.98
CA ALA A 182 -19.89 4.88 15.19
C ALA A 182 -20.44 3.48 15.60
N ALA A 183 -19.98 2.41 14.96
CA ALA A 183 -20.34 1.01 15.20
C ALA A 183 -19.16 0.16 15.73
N GLY A 184 -17.97 0.71 16.03
CA GLY A 184 -16.80 -0.08 16.49
C GLY A 184 -16.23 -1.02 15.42
N VAL A 185 -16.55 -0.79 14.15
CA VAL A 185 -16.01 -1.56 13.02
C VAL A 185 -14.83 -0.82 12.43
N GLU A 186 -13.66 -1.47 12.41
CA GLU A 186 -12.46 -0.94 11.78
C GLU A 186 -12.68 -0.76 10.26
N ARG A 187 -12.61 0.47 9.78
CA ARG A 187 -12.67 0.77 8.36
C ARG A 187 -11.26 0.96 7.81
N LEU A 188 -10.77 -0.06 7.12
CA LEU A 188 -9.49 0.00 6.42
C LEU A 188 -9.71 0.55 5.01
N ILE A 189 -8.99 1.62 4.67
CA ILE A 189 -8.94 2.13 3.30
C ILE A 189 -7.81 1.38 2.58
N VAL A 190 -8.16 0.68 1.51
CA VAL A 190 -7.18 -0.06 0.72
C VAL A 190 -6.48 0.90 -0.25
N PRO A 191 -5.15 1.02 -0.22
CA PRO A 191 -4.41 1.82 -1.18
C PRO A 191 -4.63 1.30 -2.60
N ARG A 192 -4.73 2.20 -3.58
CA ARG A 192 -5.09 1.86 -4.97
C ARG A 192 -4.07 0.98 -5.67
N ASN A 193 -2.80 1.05 -5.28
CA ASN A 193 -1.69 0.38 -5.96
C ASN A 193 -0.93 -0.57 -5.02
N VAL A 194 -1.65 -1.53 -4.41
CA VAL A 194 -0.96 -2.63 -3.71
C VAL A 194 -0.23 -3.46 -4.75
N SER A 195 1.11 -3.42 -4.77
CA SER A 195 1.88 -4.26 -5.66
C SER A 195 1.73 -5.73 -5.25
N LEU A 196 1.39 -6.57 -6.21
CA LEU A 196 1.44 -8.01 -6.02
C LEU A 196 2.90 -8.45 -5.86
N ASP A 197 3.16 -9.33 -4.90
CA ASP A 197 4.45 -10.01 -4.81
C ASP A 197 4.63 -10.88 -6.06
N THR A 198 5.58 -10.50 -6.91
CA THR A 198 5.82 -11.16 -8.21
C THR A 198 6.60 -12.46 -8.11
N ARG A 199 6.84 -12.98 -6.89
CA ARG A 199 7.50 -14.27 -6.75
C ARG A 199 6.63 -15.39 -7.33
N PRO A 200 7.20 -16.30 -8.14
CA PRO A 200 6.46 -17.43 -8.69
C PRO A 200 5.80 -18.29 -7.60
N ASP A 201 4.61 -18.80 -7.85
CA ASP A 201 4.00 -19.81 -7.00
C ASP A 201 4.76 -21.13 -7.17
N LYS A 202 5.07 -21.80 -6.06
CA LYS A 202 5.79 -23.09 -6.07
C LYS A 202 5.05 -24.18 -6.85
N THR A 203 3.77 -24.04 -7.04
CA THR A 203 2.91 -25.00 -7.71
C THR A 203 2.86 -24.83 -9.22
N GLY A 204 3.38 -23.71 -9.76
CA GLY A 204 3.42 -23.38 -11.17
C GLY A 204 2.50 -22.23 -11.56
N ASP A 205 2.21 -22.14 -12.85
CA ASP A 205 1.48 -21.06 -13.48
C ASP A 205 0.13 -21.55 -14.05
N PHE A 206 -0.79 -20.62 -14.30
CA PHE A 206 -2.12 -20.94 -14.80
C PHE A 206 -2.49 -20.06 -15.99
N ASN A 207 -2.90 -20.70 -17.09
CA ASN A 207 -3.51 -20.03 -18.24
C ASN A 207 -5.02 -20.22 -18.19
N ILE A 208 -5.76 -19.13 -18.32
CA ILE A 208 -7.22 -19.13 -18.34
C ILE A 208 -7.70 -18.72 -19.74
N ARG A 209 -8.57 -19.52 -20.34
CA ARG A 209 -9.18 -19.23 -21.63
C ARG A 209 -10.64 -19.68 -21.67
N LEU A 210 -11.39 -19.18 -22.65
CA LEU A 210 -12.74 -19.64 -22.92
C LEU A 210 -12.72 -20.61 -24.07
N GLU A 211 -13.50 -21.68 -23.95
CA GLU A 211 -13.71 -22.66 -25.03
C GLU A 211 -15.18 -23.11 -25.03
N GLY A 212 -15.88 -22.81 -26.13
CA GLY A 212 -17.33 -23.08 -26.21
C GLY A 212 -18.10 -22.34 -25.11
N GLN A 213 -18.73 -23.09 -24.22
CA GLN A 213 -19.48 -22.59 -23.08
C GLN A 213 -18.80 -22.92 -21.75
N SER A 214 -17.49 -23.05 -21.76
CA SER A 214 -16.69 -23.42 -20.59
C SER A 214 -15.50 -22.50 -20.41
N ILE A 215 -15.08 -22.37 -19.17
CA ILE A 215 -13.82 -21.76 -18.76
C ILE A 215 -12.81 -22.89 -18.62
N ILE A 216 -11.71 -22.79 -19.33
CA ILE A 216 -10.61 -23.74 -19.28
C ILE A 216 -9.46 -23.13 -18.49
N VAL A 217 -8.94 -23.89 -17.54
CA VAL A 217 -7.76 -23.53 -16.75
C VAL A 217 -6.67 -24.56 -17.01
N GLU A 218 -5.58 -24.14 -17.61
CA GLU A 218 -4.39 -24.95 -17.85
C GLU A 218 -3.40 -24.69 -16.73
N HIS A 219 -3.00 -25.73 -16.00
CA HIS A 219 -1.99 -25.66 -14.96
C HIS A 219 -0.66 -26.15 -15.52
N LEU A 220 0.34 -25.28 -15.52
CA LEU A 220 1.68 -25.54 -16.02
C LEU A 220 2.70 -25.58 -14.89
N ASN A 221 3.78 -26.32 -15.05
CA ASN A 221 4.93 -26.22 -14.16
C ASN A 221 5.84 -25.06 -14.61
N HIS A 222 6.88 -24.75 -13.82
CA HIS A 222 7.87 -23.69 -14.12
C HIS A 222 8.71 -23.90 -15.40
N LYS A 223 8.49 -24.99 -16.12
CA LYS A 223 9.11 -25.28 -17.43
C LYS A 223 8.09 -25.26 -18.56
N ASP A 224 6.94 -24.61 -18.32
CA ASP A 224 5.82 -24.51 -19.25
C ASP A 224 5.23 -25.86 -19.70
N HIS A 225 5.49 -26.95 -18.97
CA HIS A 225 4.87 -28.24 -19.27
C HIS A 225 3.47 -28.27 -18.65
N LEU A 226 2.48 -28.58 -19.45
CA LEU A 226 1.10 -28.76 -19.03
C LEU A 226 0.97 -29.95 -18.08
N LEU A 227 0.54 -29.70 -16.87
CA LEU A 227 0.30 -30.68 -15.81
C LEU A 227 -1.12 -31.22 -15.88
N ARG A 228 -2.08 -30.32 -16.10
CA ARG A 228 -3.52 -30.63 -16.12
C ARG A 228 -4.34 -29.55 -16.80
N VAL A 229 -5.51 -29.95 -17.29
CA VAL A 229 -6.55 -29.06 -17.77
C VAL A 229 -7.76 -29.20 -16.85
N ILE A 230 -8.33 -28.11 -16.41
CA ILE A 230 -9.50 -28.05 -15.54
C ILE A 230 -10.58 -27.29 -16.29
N GLU A 231 -11.74 -27.89 -16.43
CA GLU A 231 -12.88 -27.30 -17.11
C GLU A 231 -14.00 -27.03 -16.13
N GLY A 232 -14.63 -25.86 -16.24
CA GLY A 232 -15.76 -25.46 -15.41
C GLY A 232 -16.58 -24.34 -16.03
N LYS A 233 -17.75 -24.07 -15.45
CA LYS A 233 -18.66 -23.01 -15.91
C LYS A 233 -18.65 -21.78 -15.02
N THR A 234 -18.24 -21.93 -13.76
CA THR A 234 -18.26 -20.85 -12.78
C THR A 234 -16.87 -20.58 -12.21
N ALA A 235 -16.55 -19.31 -12.02
CA ALA A 235 -15.33 -18.87 -11.39
C ALA A 235 -15.18 -19.45 -9.98
N ARG A 236 -16.29 -19.48 -9.23
CA ARG A 236 -16.32 -19.98 -7.86
C ARG A 236 -15.87 -21.44 -7.77
N ASP A 237 -16.44 -22.31 -8.60
CA ASP A 237 -16.17 -23.74 -8.52
C ASP A 237 -14.74 -24.06 -8.96
N LEU A 238 -14.27 -23.38 -10.02
CA LEU A 238 -12.89 -23.49 -10.47
C LEU A 238 -11.90 -23.00 -9.38
N CYS A 239 -12.12 -21.84 -8.80
CA CYS A 239 -11.28 -21.31 -7.74
C CYS A 239 -11.22 -22.25 -6.53
N LEU A 240 -12.37 -22.77 -6.08
CA LEU A 240 -12.44 -23.72 -4.98
C LEU A 240 -11.74 -25.04 -5.30
N MET A 241 -11.81 -25.51 -6.56
CA MET A 241 -11.11 -26.70 -7.01
C MET A 241 -9.59 -26.51 -6.91
N LEU A 242 -9.07 -25.38 -7.40
CA LEU A 242 -7.64 -25.04 -7.33
C LEU A 242 -7.13 -25.01 -5.88
N ILE A 243 -7.88 -24.35 -4.99
CA ILE A 243 -7.51 -24.19 -3.57
C ILE A 243 -7.58 -25.54 -2.83
N ARG A 244 -8.68 -26.29 -2.98
CA ARG A 244 -8.89 -27.57 -2.29
C ARG A 244 -7.85 -28.63 -2.64
N ASN A 245 -7.36 -28.61 -3.87
CA ASN A 245 -6.33 -29.54 -4.32
C ASN A 245 -4.90 -29.06 -4.00
N GLY A 246 -4.73 -27.88 -3.35
CA GLY A 246 -3.44 -27.32 -3.03
C GLY A 246 -2.62 -26.96 -4.28
N TRP A 247 -3.28 -26.68 -5.41
CA TRP A 247 -2.60 -26.31 -6.66
C TRP A 247 -2.25 -24.82 -6.71
N VAL A 248 -2.70 -24.05 -5.73
CA VAL A 248 -2.29 -22.68 -5.44
C VAL A 248 -1.77 -22.65 -4.02
N SER A 249 -0.53 -22.21 -3.84
CA SER A 249 0.13 -22.21 -2.53
C SER A 249 0.17 -20.82 -1.88
N ARG A 250 -0.12 -19.76 -2.66
CA ARG A 250 -0.04 -18.37 -2.23
C ARG A 250 -1.42 -17.70 -2.25
N LEU A 251 -1.70 -16.92 -1.22
CA LEU A 251 -2.98 -16.20 -1.11
C LEU A 251 -3.14 -15.09 -2.16
N ASP A 252 -2.07 -14.38 -2.47
CA ASP A 252 -2.06 -13.36 -3.51
C ASP A 252 -2.30 -13.95 -4.91
N HIS A 253 -1.70 -15.12 -5.18
CA HIS A 253 -1.93 -15.85 -6.42
C HIS A 253 -3.38 -16.39 -6.49
N ALA A 254 -3.91 -16.92 -5.37
CA ALA A 254 -5.32 -17.34 -5.32
C ALA A 254 -6.29 -16.17 -5.56
N ALA A 255 -5.99 -14.99 -5.01
CA ALA A 255 -6.79 -13.79 -5.23
C ALA A 255 -6.73 -13.31 -6.69
N TYR A 256 -5.54 -13.31 -7.29
CA TYR A 256 -5.34 -13.01 -8.70
C TYR A 256 -6.16 -13.96 -9.60
N LEU A 257 -6.03 -15.27 -9.39
CA LEU A 257 -6.79 -16.28 -10.17
C LEU A 257 -8.30 -16.13 -9.98
N GLY A 258 -8.76 -15.85 -8.75
CA GLY A 258 -10.17 -15.57 -8.48
C GLY A 258 -10.70 -14.38 -9.28
N ARG A 259 -9.91 -13.30 -9.38
CA ARG A 259 -10.25 -12.14 -10.22
C ARG A 259 -10.31 -12.48 -11.69
N GLU A 260 -9.30 -13.18 -12.22
CA GLU A 260 -9.26 -13.53 -13.65
C GLU A 260 -10.36 -14.53 -14.03
N LEU A 261 -10.65 -15.51 -13.16
CA LEU A 261 -11.77 -16.43 -13.35
C LEU A 261 -13.12 -15.69 -13.37
N ALA A 262 -13.35 -14.74 -12.46
CA ALA A 262 -14.57 -13.94 -12.46
C ALA A 262 -14.71 -13.09 -13.74
N ARG A 263 -13.61 -12.56 -14.26
CA ARG A 263 -13.60 -11.84 -15.54
C ARG A 263 -13.92 -12.78 -16.73
N ALA A 264 -13.36 -13.99 -16.70
CA ALA A 264 -13.63 -15.02 -17.72
C ALA A 264 -15.11 -15.43 -17.69
N GLU A 265 -15.70 -15.66 -16.50
CA GLU A 265 -17.11 -15.99 -16.34
C GLU A 265 -18.02 -14.86 -16.85
N ALA A 266 -17.71 -13.61 -16.48
CA ALA A 266 -18.46 -12.45 -16.96
C ALA A 266 -18.38 -12.31 -18.49
N ALA A 267 -17.22 -12.58 -19.10
CA ALA A 267 -17.05 -12.56 -20.53
C ALA A 267 -17.85 -13.70 -21.21
N LEU A 268 -17.82 -14.90 -20.64
CA LEU A 268 -18.57 -16.06 -21.09
C LEU A 268 -20.08 -15.77 -21.10
N ILE A 269 -20.61 -15.27 -19.99
CA ILE A 269 -22.04 -14.91 -19.85
C ILE A 269 -22.43 -13.84 -20.87
N ALA A 270 -21.55 -12.86 -21.10
CA ALA A 270 -21.79 -11.76 -22.06
C ALA A 270 -21.51 -12.16 -23.52
N GLY A 271 -21.07 -13.37 -23.83
CA GLY A 271 -20.69 -13.81 -25.16
C GLY A 271 -19.52 -13.02 -25.75
N ARG A 272 -18.58 -12.54 -24.90
CA ARG A 272 -17.42 -11.75 -25.31
C ARG A 272 -16.14 -12.55 -25.24
N SER A 273 -15.13 -12.12 -25.99
CA SER A 273 -13.78 -12.68 -25.85
C SER A 273 -13.18 -12.33 -24.50
N PHE A 274 -12.33 -13.21 -23.99
CA PHE A 274 -11.56 -13.02 -22.77
C PHE A 274 -10.07 -13.13 -23.08
N THR A 275 -9.29 -12.24 -22.50
CA THR A 275 -7.83 -12.29 -22.49
C THR A 275 -7.36 -12.10 -21.06
N GLN A 276 -6.62 -13.07 -20.54
CA GLN A 276 -6.01 -12.97 -19.20
C GLN A 276 -5.06 -11.77 -19.16
N ASP A 277 -4.96 -11.11 -18.01
CA ASP A 277 -4.11 -9.93 -17.77
C ASP A 277 -4.43 -8.68 -18.63
N SER A 278 -5.50 -8.70 -19.40
CA SER A 278 -5.91 -7.49 -20.11
C SER A 278 -6.41 -6.42 -19.12
N ALA A 279 -6.10 -5.15 -19.39
CA ALA A 279 -6.65 -4.03 -18.63
C ALA A 279 -8.19 -4.10 -18.67
N VAL A 280 -8.83 -3.85 -17.51
CA VAL A 280 -10.29 -3.71 -17.46
C VAL A 280 -10.62 -2.45 -18.24
N THR A 281 -11.21 -2.60 -19.42
CA THR A 281 -11.75 -1.47 -20.17
C THR A 281 -12.86 -0.87 -19.32
N GLU A 282 -12.74 0.38 -18.94
CA GLU A 282 -13.81 1.10 -18.23
C GLU A 282 -15.12 0.90 -18.97
N ILE A 283 -16.12 0.40 -18.27
CA ILE A 283 -17.48 0.35 -18.79
C ILE A 283 -17.93 1.82 -18.85
N THR A 284 -17.78 2.45 -20.01
CA THR A 284 -18.38 3.75 -20.27
C THR A 284 -19.88 3.58 -20.08
N ARG A 285 -20.39 4.14 -18.99
CA ARG A 285 -21.83 4.21 -18.73
C ARG A 285 -22.44 4.94 -19.91
N ALA A 286 -23.28 4.25 -20.67
CA ALA A 286 -24.05 4.88 -21.72
C ALA A 286 -24.74 6.12 -21.14
N PRO A 287 -24.72 7.30 -21.81
CA PRO A 287 -25.42 8.47 -21.31
C PRO A 287 -26.90 8.11 -21.20
N ASN A 288 -27.47 8.33 -20.02
CA ASN A 288 -28.89 8.14 -19.75
C ASN A 288 -29.65 8.91 -20.83
N GLY A 289 -30.36 8.17 -21.67
CA GLY A 289 -31.24 8.77 -22.70
C GLY A 289 -32.21 9.71 -22.02
N ALA A 290 -32.25 10.93 -22.56
CA ALA A 290 -33.24 11.95 -22.23
C ALA A 290 -34.63 11.35 -22.45
N SER A 291 -35.39 11.28 -21.37
CA SER A 291 -36.84 11.04 -21.45
C SER A 291 -37.50 12.22 -22.15
N ARG A 292 -38.23 11.92 -23.19
CA ARG A 292 -39.25 12.80 -23.73
C ARG A 292 -40.53 12.69 -22.91
#